data_1846260a0cbaffdff38bd27bfd8dd3bc
#
_entry.id   1846260a0cbaffdff38bd27bfd8dd3bc
#
_cell.length_a   1.000
_cell.length_b   1.000
_cell.length_c   1.000
_cell.angle_alpha   90.00
_cell.angle_beta   90.00
_cell.angle_gamma   90.00
#
_symmetry.space_group_name_H-M   'P 1'
#
loop_
_entity.id
_entity.type
_entity.pdbx_description
1 polymer ?
#
loop_
_entity_poly.entity_id
_entity_poly.type
_entity_poly.pdbx_seq_one_letter_code
_entity_poly.pdbx_strand_id
1 'polypeptide(L)'
;MPQDMEKKPQERGERRERGPRRDRRPESEFQEKMVAINRVTKVVKGGRNFRFAALVVIGDGKGRVGCGIGKATEIPEAARKATEDAKKHLVHVSMKGTSIPHETVGRFGTGEIVLLPAPEGTGVIAGGPARAVLELCGVKDIRTKSYGSNNPINMVK
;
A
#
# COMPACT_ATOMS: atom_id res chain seq x y z
N MET A 1 -81.07 -7.47 10.36
CA MET A 1 -80.12 -8.37 9.74
C MET A 1 -78.85 -7.59 9.53
N PRO A 2 -77.83 -7.64 10.41
CA PRO A 2 -76.50 -7.06 10.13
C PRO A 2 -75.62 -8.13 9.50
N GLN A 3 -74.93 -7.74 8.44
CA GLN A 3 -74.03 -8.58 7.64
C GLN A 3 -72.69 -8.67 8.37
N ASP A 4 -72.24 -9.89 8.60
CA ASP A 4 -70.93 -10.24 9.13
C ASP A 4 -69.86 -9.92 8.12
N MET A 5 -68.99 -8.95 8.41
CA MET A 5 -67.73 -8.68 7.70
C MET A 5 -66.63 -9.60 8.24
N GLU A 6 -66.36 -10.66 7.51
CA GLU A 6 -65.18 -11.52 7.72
C GLU A 6 -63.90 -10.73 7.51
N LYS A 7 -63.14 -10.55 8.59
CA LYS A 7 -61.77 -10.04 8.57
C LYS A 7 -60.82 -11.15 8.14
N LYS A 8 -60.22 -11.01 6.95
CA LYS A 8 -59.10 -11.82 6.47
C LYS A 8 -57.88 -11.62 7.38
N PRO A 9 -57.14 -12.68 7.73
CA PRO A 9 -55.86 -12.56 8.48
C PRO A 9 -54.80 -11.93 7.60
N GLN A 10 -54.15 -10.88 8.07
CA GLN A 10 -52.95 -10.32 7.46
C GLN A 10 -51.79 -11.29 7.66
N GLU A 11 -51.29 -11.85 6.58
CA GLU A 11 -50.02 -12.58 6.56
C GLU A 11 -48.88 -11.65 7.02
N ARG A 12 -48.31 -11.97 8.17
CA ARG A 12 -47.06 -11.38 8.66
C ARG A 12 -45.94 -11.84 7.71
N GLY A 13 -45.50 -10.94 6.84
CA GLY A 13 -44.31 -11.13 6.01
C GLY A 13 -43.12 -11.45 6.91
N GLU A 14 -42.56 -12.63 6.71
CA GLU A 14 -41.31 -13.07 7.31
C GLU A 14 -40.21 -12.05 7.00
N ARG A 15 -39.72 -11.38 8.03
CA ARG A 15 -38.50 -10.58 8.00
C ARG A 15 -37.35 -11.54 7.74
N ARG A 16 -36.95 -11.69 6.48
CA ARG A 16 -35.69 -12.34 6.11
C ARG A 16 -34.56 -11.56 6.78
N GLU A 17 -33.98 -12.15 7.81
CA GLU A 17 -32.74 -11.69 8.42
C GLU A 17 -31.68 -11.63 7.34
N ARG A 18 -31.32 -10.42 6.94
CA ARG A 18 -30.13 -10.18 6.12
C ARG A 18 -28.93 -10.45 6.99
N GLY A 19 -28.37 -11.64 6.88
CA GLY A 19 -27.11 -12.01 7.51
C GLY A 19 -26.04 -10.95 7.23
N PRO A 20 -25.01 -10.82 8.09
CA PRO A 20 -23.99 -9.80 7.97
C PRO A 20 -23.36 -9.90 6.58
N ARG A 21 -23.49 -8.85 5.78
CA ARG A 21 -22.74 -8.68 4.55
C ARG A 21 -21.27 -8.72 4.92
N ARG A 22 -20.63 -9.88 4.75
CA ARG A 22 -19.18 -9.97 4.73
C ARG A 22 -18.75 -9.05 3.59
N ASP A 23 -18.19 -7.91 3.92
CA ASP A 23 -17.44 -7.07 2.98
C ASP A 23 -16.30 -7.93 2.42
N ARG A 24 -16.60 -8.65 1.35
CA ARG A 24 -15.58 -9.19 0.47
C ARG A 24 -14.94 -7.97 -0.17
N ARG A 25 -13.91 -7.43 0.51
CA ARG A 25 -12.96 -6.53 -0.16
C ARG A 25 -12.53 -7.28 -1.42
N PRO A 26 -12.68 -6.72 -2.63
CA PRO A 26 -12.14 -7.33 -3.82
C PRO A 26 -10.67 -7.64 -3.51
N GLU A 27 -10.25 -8.89 -3.72
CA GLU A 27 -8.84 -9.27 -3.61
C GLU A 27 -8.09 -8.27 -4.49
N SER A 28 -7.37 -7.36 -3.85
CA SER A 28 -6.60 -6.37 -4.57
C SER A 28 -5.49 -7.16 -5.28
N GLU A 29 -5.43 -7.06 -6.60
CA GLU A 29 -4.35 -7.65 -7.43
C GLU A 29 -2.97 -7.20 -6.94
N PHE A 30 -2.93 -6.17 -6.10
CA PHE A 30 -1.73 -5.57 -5.53
C PHE A 30 -1.58 -5.93 -4.06
N GLN A 31 -0.42 -6.42 -3.72
CA GLN A 31 0.03 -6.50 -2.33
C GLN A 31 0.47 -5.11 -1.87
N GLU A 32 0.17 -4.77 -0.63
CA GLU A 32 0.56 -3.49 -0.03
C GLU A 32 1.48 -3.72 1.16
N LYS A 33 2.52 -2.89 1.27
CA LYS A 33 3.46 -2.91 2.39
C LYS A 33 3.68 -1.48 2.91
N MET A 34 3.43 -1.30 4.19
CA MET A 34 3.71 -0.05 4.86
C MET A 34 5.19 0.03 5.21
N VAL A 35 5.88 1.05 4.69
CA VAL A 35 7.32 1.23 4.86
C VAL A 35 7.64 2.08 6.08
N ALA A 36 6.91 3.18 6.25
CA ALA A 36 7.13 4.09 7.37
C ALA A 36 5.83 4.80 7.79
N ILE A 37 5.72 5.03 9.11
CA ILE A 37 4.67 5.87 9.70
C ILE A 37 5.38 6.93 10.54
N ASN A 38 5.09 8.19 10.26
CA ASN A 38 5.62 9.32 11.00
C ASN A 38 4.49 10.15 11.59
N ARG A 39 4.61 10.51 12.87
CA ARG A 39 3.73 11.48 13.50
C ARG A 39 4.23 12.88 13.17
N VAL A 40 3.44 13.65 12.47
CA VAL A 40 3.75 15.03 12.08
C VAL A 40 2.89 15.99 12.89
N THR A 41 3.45 17.14 13.23
CA THR A 41 2.80 18.14 14.09
C THR A 41 2.82 19.49 13.43
N LYS A 42 1.69 20.20 13.45
CA LYS A 42 1.58 21.61 13.13
C LYS A 42 1.31 22.39 14.41
N VAL A 43 2.19 23.29 14.76
CA VAL A 43 2.01 24.21 15.90
C VAL A 43 1.13 25.37 15.44
N VAL A 44 0.08 25.65 16.18
CA VAL A 44 -0.88 26.73 15.93
C VAL A 44 -1.11 27.54 17.20
N LYS A 45 -1.69 28.73 17.11
CA LYS A 45 -2.18 29.49 18.27
C LYS A 45 -3.19 28.61 19.03
N GLY A 46 -2.93 28.31 20.29
CA GLY A 46 -3.76 27.45 21.15
C GLY A 46 -3.32 25.99 21.26
N GLY A 47 -2.26 25.54 20.54
CA GLY A 47 -1.74 24.17 20.74
C GLY A 47 -1.06 23.55 19.53
N ARG A 48 -1.08 22.21 19.52
CA ARG A 48 -0.41 21.39 18.49
C ARG A 48 -1.43 20.45 17.83
N ASN A 49 -1.57 20.52 16.51
CA ASN A 49 -2.38 19.60 15.73
C ASN A 49 -1.50 18.45 15.24
N PHE A 50 -1.84 17.23 15.65
CA PHE A 50 -1.13 16.01 15.27
C PHE A 50 -1.80 15.36 14.05
N ARG A 51 -0.97 14.82 13.16
CA ARG A 51 -1.39 13.96 12.05
C ARG A 51 -0.38 12.83 11.87
N PHE A 52 -0.80 11.79 11.18
CA PHE A 52 0.08 10.69 10.78
C PHE A 52 0.34 10.76 9.29
N ALA A 53 1.60 10.59 8.90
CA ALA A 53 2.03 10.43 7.52
C ALA A 53 2.44 8.98 7.33
N ALA A 54 1.77 8.26 6.45
CA ALA A 54 2.10 6.89 6.07
C ALA A 54 2.75 6.87 4.69
N LEU A 55 3.84 6.13 4.55
CA LEU A 55 4.47 5.77 3.29
C LEU A 55 4.13 4.32 2.99
N VAL A 56 3.44 4.08 1.89
CA VAL A 56 3.01 2.75 1.44
C VAL A 56 3.57 2.46 0.06
N VAL A 57 4.00 1.23 -0.14
CA VAL A 57 4.40 0.68 -1.43
C VAL A 57 3.40 -0.40 -1.79
N ILE A 58 3.01 -0.46 -3.05
CA ILE A 58 2.15 -1.49 -3.61
C ILE A 58 2.84 -2.16 -4.80
N GLY A 59 2.55 -3.43 -5.02
CA GLY A 59 3.09 -4.15 -6.19
C GLY A 59 2.29 -5.43 -6.47
N ASP A 60 2.40 -5.93 -7.68
CA ASP A 60 1.73 -7.15 -8.14
C ASP A 60 2.65 -8.38 -8.17
N GLY A 61 3.93 -8.21 -7.82
CA GLY A 61 4.92 -9.27 -7.92
C GLY A 61 5.28 -9.66 -9.36
N LYS A 62 4.84 -8.90 -10.36
CA LYS A 62 5.03 -9.17 -11.79
C LYS A 62 5.70 -7.99 -12.52
N GLY A 63 6.43 -7.16 -11.81
CA GLY A 63 7.14 -6.01 -12.35
C GLY A 63 6.41 -4.68 -12.24
N ARG A 64 5.18 -4.62 -11.68
CA ARG A 64 4.51 -3.35 -11.42
C ARG A 64 4.63 -2.99 -9.95
N VAL A 65 5.12 -1.81 -9.68
CA VAL A 65 5.28 -1.28 -8.32
C VAL A 65 4.91 0.19 -8.27
N GLY A 66 4.38 0.65 -7.18
CA GLY A 66 4.05 2.05 -6.96
C GLY A 66 4.25 2.45 -5.51
N CYS A 67 4.55 3.72 -5.29
CA CYS A 67 4.68 4.27 -3.95
C CYS A 67 3.76 5.47 -3.77
N GLY A 68 3.23 5.63 -2.57
CA GLY A 68 2.34 6.73 -2.24
C GLY A 68 2.49 7.20 -0.81
N ILE A 69 2.15 8.46 -0.58
CA ILE A 69 2.20 9.10 0.73
C ILE A 69 0.82 9.63 1.08
N GLY A 70 0.28 9.18 2.22
CA GLY A 70 -0.98 9.66 2.76
C GLY A 70 -0.81 10.33 4.12
N LYS A 71 -1.59 11.38 4.37
CA LYS A 71 -1.64 12.07 5.67
C LYS A 71 -3.08 12.13 6.17
N ALA A 72 -3.30 11.73 7.43
CA ALA A 72 -4.59 11.82 8.09
C ALA A 72 -4.43 11.99 9.60
N THR A 73 -5.55 12.16 10.30
CA THR A 73 -5.61 12.19 11.77
C THR A 73 -5.42 10.80 12.37
N GLU A 74 -5.85 9.78 11.63
CA GLU A 74 -5.75 8.37 12.03
C GLU A 74 -4.83 7.60 11.07
N ILE A 75 -4.15 6.57 11.61
CA ILE A 75 -3.22 5.72 10.86
C ILE A 75 -3.92 4.94 9.73
N PRO A 76 -5.07 4.27 9.96
CA PRO A 76 -5.74 3.52 8.90
C PRO A 76 -6.17 4.39 7.72
N GLU A 77 -6.64 5.61 8.01
CA GLU A 77 -7.05 6.56 6.99
C GLU A 77 -5.85 7.11 6.20
N ALA A 78 -4.73 7.36 6.89
CA ALA A 78 -3.48 7.75 6.25
C ALA A 78 -2.96 6.64 5.31
N ALA A 79 -3.02 5.38 5.73
CA ALA A 79 -2.64 4.23 4.92
C ALA A 79 -3.54 4.10 3.68
N ARG A 80 -4.87 4.20 3.83
CA ARG A 80 -5.81 4.15 2.71
C ARG A 80 -5.50 5.23 1.66
N LYS A 81 -5.29 6.48 2.09
CA LYS A 81 -4.91 7.58 1.20
C LYS A 81 -3.57 7.32 0.50
N ALA A 82 -2.59 6.76 1.21
CA ALA A 82 -1.30 6.41 0.63
C ALA A 82 -1.43 5.30 -0.43
N THR A 83 -2.25 4.27 -0.18
CA THR A 83 -2.52 3.20 -1.15
C THR A 83 -3.24 3.74 -2.39
N GLU A 84 -4.20 4.65 -2.25
CA GLU A 84 -4.87 5.30 -3.37
C GLU A 84 -3.90 6.16 -4.21
N ASP A 85 -2.98 6.86 -3.55
CA ASP A 85 -1.93 7.64 -4.21
C ASP A 85 -0.92 6.73 -4.94
N ALA A 86 -0.50 5.64 -4.30
CA ALA A 86 0.41 4.65 -4.89
C ALA A 86 -0.18 4.00 -6.17
N LYS A 87 -1.48 3.71 -6.19
CA LYS A 87 -2.19 3.18 -7.39
C LYS A 87 -2.16 4.13 -8.59
N LYS A 88 -2.03 5.43 -8.36
CA LYS A 88 -1.92 6.43 -9.44
C LYS A 88 -0.50 6.53 -10.02
N HIS A 89 0.50 6.11 -9.25
CA HIS A 89 1.91 6.22 -9.58
C HIS A 89 2.56 4.85 -9.79
N LEU A 90 1.87 3.95 -10.51
CA LEU A 90 2.41 2.64 -10.87
C LEU A 90 3.45 2.76 -11.97
N VAL A 91 4.61 2.14 -11.77
CA VAL A 91 5.71 2.05 -12.72
C VAL A 91 5.94 0.59 -13.08
N HIS A 92 6.25 0.32 -14.34
CA HIS A 92 6.64 -1.01 -14.80
C HIS A 92 8.16 -1.12 -14.81
N VAL A 93 8.67 -2.14 -14.14
CA VAL A 93 10.11 -2.45 -14.05
C VAL A 93 10.42 -3.65 -14.94
N SER A 94 11.41 -3.49 -15.81
CA SER A 94 11.91 -4.60 -16.64
C SER A 94 12.72 -5.57 -15.79
N MET A 95 12.34 -6.84 -15.81
CA MET A 95 13.03 -7.93 -15.10
C MET A 95 13.62 -8.93 -16.09
N LYS A 96 14.76 -9.54 -15.72
CA LYS A 96 15.38 -10.65 -16.45
C LYS A 96 15.49 -11.85 -15.51
N GLY A 97 14.60 -12.84 -15.71
CA GLY A 97 14.50 -13.99 -14.81
C GLY A 97 14.09 -13.56 -13.39
N THR A 98 14.94 -13.84 -12.41
CA THR A 98 14.70 -13.52 -10.98
C THR A 98 15.31 -12.18 -10.56
N SER A 99 16.06 -11.50 -11.46
CA SER A 99 16.81 -10.27 -11.16
C SER A 99 16.55 -9.16 -12.19
N ILE A 100 17.31 -8.07 -12.07
CA ILE A 100 17.31 -6.94 -13.02
C ILE A 100 18.30 -7.23 -14.19
N PRO A 101 18.09 -6.65 -15.40
CA PRO A 101 18.90 -6.95 -16.56
C PRO A 101 20.34 -6.41 -16.47
N HIS A 102 20.58 -5.28 -15.82
CA HIS A 102 21.87 -4.62 -15.67
C HIS A 102 21.93 -3.81 -14.38
N GLU A 103 23.12 -3.39 -14.01
CA GLU A 103 23.31 -2.49 -12.87
C GLU A 103 22.67 -1.12 -13.16
N THR A 104 22.09 -0.55 -12.11
CA THR A 104 21.41 0.74 -12.20
C THR A 104 21.64 1.55 -10.94
N VAL A 105 21.76 2.86 -11.09
CA VAL A 105 21.86 3.80 -9.99
C VAL A 105 20.66 4.71 -10.01
N GLY A 106 19.82 4.61 -8.98
CA GLY A 106 18.69 5.52 -8.77
C GLY A 106 19.09 6.67 -7.85
N ARG A 107 18.67 7.88 -8.20
CA ARG A 107 18.91 9.08 -7.40
C ARG A 107 17.63 9.87 -7.24
N PHE A 108 17.28 10.18 -6.01
CA PHE A 108 16.17 11.07 -5.70
C PHE A 108 16.51 11.96 -4.50
N GLY A 109 16.50 13.28 -4.73
CA GLY A 109 16.96 14.24 -3.74
C GLY A 109 18.43 14.00 -3.39
N THR A 110 18.73 13.78 -2.10
CA THR A 110 20.07 13.43 -1.60
C THR A 110 20.26 11.92 -1.39
N GLY A 111 19.24 11.11 -1.71
CA GLY A 111 19.33 9.64 -1.66
C GLY A 111 19.89 9.09 -2.96
N GLU A 112 20.78 8.10 -2.87
CA GLU A 112 21.31 7.35 -3.98
C GLU A 112 21.27 5.86 -3.64
N ILE A 113 20.76 5.04 -4.56
CA ILE A 113 20.71 3.59 -4.41
C ILE A 113 21.34 2.95 -5.62
N VAL A 114 22.33 2.11 -5.39
CA VAL A 114 22.95 1.26 -6.42
C VAL A 114 22.27 -0.10 -6.38
N LEU A 115 21.77 -0.56 -7.52
CA LEU A 115 21.14 -1.84 -7.73
C LEU A 115 22.06 -2.70 -8.60
N LEU A 116 22.48 -3.85 -8.09
CA LEU A 116 23.37 -4.80 -8.78
C LEU A 116 22.62 -6.12 -8.99
N PRO A 117 22.60 -6.63 -10.23
CA PRO A 117 22.03 -7.96 -10.48
C PRO A 117 22.79 -9.02 -9.71
N ALA A 118 22.09 -10.06 -9.29
CA ALA A 118 22.69 -11.16 -8.55
C ALA A 118 22.27 -12.51 -9.16
N PRO A 119 23.11 -13.56 -9.01
CA PRO A 119 22.75 -14.90 -9.44
C PRO A 119 21.57 -15.45 -8.62
N GLU A 120 20.87 -16.42 -9.20
CA GLU A 120 19.75 -17.09 -8.55
C GLU A 120 20.17 -17.71 -7.20
N GLY A 121 19.29 -17.57 -6.20
CA GLY A 121 19.53 -18.06 -4.85
C GLY A 121 20.24 -17.07 -3.91
N THR A 122 20.62 -15.87 -4.39
CA THR A 122 21.22 -14.82 -3.54
C THR A 122 20.20 -14.19 -2.59
N GLY A 123 18.94 -14.06 -3.02
CA GLY A 123 17.90 -13.37 -2.31
C GLY A 123 17.97 -11.85 -2.43
N VAL A 124 17.04 -11.14 -1.77
CA VAL A 124 16.99 -9.68 -1.78
C VAL A 124 17.88 -9.11 -0.67
N ILE A 125 19.06 -8.62 -1.05
CA ILE A 125 19.98 -7.95 -0.13
C ILE A 125 19.81 -6.44 -0.31
N ALA A 126 18.94 -5.84 0.52
CA ALA A 126 18.57 -4.43 0.41
C ALA A 126 18.23 -3.81 1.77
N GLY A 127 18.37 -2.50 1.89
CA GLY A 127 17.87 -1.74 3.03
C GLY A 127 16.34 -1.78 3.11
N GLY A 128 15.76 -1.58 4.30
CA GLY A 128 14.33 -1.75 4.58
C GLY A 128 13.38 -1.15 3.53
N PRO A 129 13.47 0.15 3.22
CA PRO A 129 12.61 0.77 2.22
C PRO A 129 12.79 0.20 0.81
N ALA A 130 14.03 0.04 0.35
CA ALA A 130 14.35 -0.53 -0.96
C ALA A 130 13.92 -2.00 -1.06
N ARG A 131 14.11 -2.79 0.01
CA ARG A 131 13.63 -4.17 0.07
C ARG A 131 12.13 -4.27 -0.14
N ALA A 132 11.34 -3.40 0.49
CA ALA A 132 9.90 -3.38 0.32
C ALA A 132 9.48 -3.17 -1.13
N VAL A 133 10.15 -2.28 -1.86
CA VAL A 133 9.89 -2.02 -3.28
C VAL A 133 10.25 -3.24 -4.14
N LEU A 134 11.44 -3.80 -3.93
CA LEU A 134 11.96 -4.91 -4.74
C LEU A 134 11.14 -6.21 -4.53
N GLU A 135 10.77 -6.53 -3.29
CA GLU A 135 9.92 -7.69 -2.98
C GLU A 135 8.55 -7.56 -3.63
N LEU A 136 7.92 -6.39 -3.54
CA LEU A 136 6.60 -6.15 -4.14
C LEU A 136 6.64 -6.05 -5.66
N CYS A 137 7.79 -5.67 -6.22
CA CYS A 137 8.03 -5.71 -7.67
C CYS A 137 8.14 -7.16 -8.18
N GLY A 138 8.55 -8.10 -7.32
CA GLY A 138 8.74 -9.52 -7.68
C GLY A 138 10.19 -9.90 -7.97
N VAL A 139 11.14 -9.00 -7.71
CA VAL A 139 12.57 -9.31 -7.79
C VAL A 139 12.95 -10.24 -6.64
N LYS A 140 13.59 -11.37 -6.95
CA LYS A 140 13.99 -12.38 -5.97
C LYS A 140 15.47 -12.31 -5.62
N ASP A 141 16.32 -11.93 -6.57
CA ASP A 141 17.78 -11.96 -6.42
C ASP A 141 18.39 -10.63 -6.83
N ILE A 142 18.86 -9.86 -5.85
CA ILE A 142 19.45 -8.55 -6.08
C ILE A 142 20.34 -8.15 -4.90
N ARG A 143 21.41 -7.41 -5.18
CA ARG A 143 22.24 -6.75 -4.18
C ARG A 143 22.12 -5.24 -4.34
N THR A 144 21.93 -4.54 -3.24
CA THR A 144 21.80 -3.09 -3.26
C THR A 144 22.66 -2.43 -2.21
N LYS A 145 23.06 -1.20 -2.48
CA LYS A 145 23.71 -0.33 -1.51
C LYS A 145 23.11 1.05 -1.57
N SER A 146 22.70 1.57 -0.42
CA SER A 146 22.21 2.93 -0.27
C SER A 146 23.35 3.84 0.16
N TYR A 147 23.41 5.00 -0.48
CA TYR A 147 24.34 6.09 -0.17
C TYR A 147 23.55 7.38 0.07
N GLY A 148 24.17 8.33 0.76
CA GLY A 148 23.56 9.62 1.06
C GLY A 148 22.46 9.54 2.10
N SER A 149 21.28 10.02 1.78
CA SER A 149 20.16 10.11 2.72
C SER A 149 19.49 8.77 3.03
N ASN A 150 19.28 8.47 4.31
CA ASN A 150 18.50 7.31 4.77
C ASN A 150 17.00 7.61 4.94
N ASN A 151 16.51 8.73 4.40
CA ASN A 151 15.09 9.04 4.46
C ASN A 151 14.29 8.02 3.63
N PRO A 152 13.36 7.27 4.23
CA PRO A 152 12.57 6.25 3.52
C PRO A 152 11.85 6.76 2.27
N ILE A 153 11.39 8.01 2.29
CA ILE A 153 10.71 8.64 1.15
C ILE A 153 11.65 8.78 -0.05
N ASN A 154 12.89 9.23 0.21
CA ASN A 154 13.88 9.40 -0.86
C ASN A 154 14.38 8.06 -1.40
N MET A 155 14.37 7.02 -0.57
CA MET A 155 14.84 5.68 -0.97
C MET A 155 13.79 4.88 -1.75
N VAL A 156 12.51 5.23 -1.64
CA VAL A 156 11.42 4.53 -2.34
C VAL A 156 11.11 5.17 -3.70
N LYS A 157 11.37 6.47 -3.84
CA LYS A 157 11.20 7.24 -5.09
C LYS A 157 12.42 7.15 -5.98
#